data_7fe8527fa59297a518004a146028af5e
#
_entry.id   7fe8527fa59297a518004a146028af5e
#
_cell.length_a   1.000
_cell.length_b   1.000
_cell.length_c   1.000
_cell.angle_alpha   90.00
_cell.angle_beta   90.00
_cell.angle_gamma   90.00
#
_symmetry.space_group_name_H-M   'P 1'
#
loop_
_entity.id
_entity.type
_entity.pdbx_description
1 polymer ?
#
loop_
_entity_poly.entity_id
_entity_poly.type
_entity_poly.pdbx_seq_one_letter_code
_entity_poly.pdbx_strand_id
1 'polypeptide(L)'
;MYNRKQNVIKMAQQLFIEKGYQATSIQDILDYSGISKGTFYNYFASKNELLIGIYKSVYKKLEQERNELLIGQDPADLEIFIKQLEMQMITNRKNKLITIYEEVMASNDSELKQFIQKSRLNALRWLYLRFIDIFGEDKKPYLLDCAIMFQGILQHNVQYNRRAHKTGEKIGPVVRYCVARLVKMVEEVSESGDQLLEPALLEKWLPNGSRNKQGLKEKLFHLSGTIRKSVSKNKSSDDDEEKHLELLEFIQDELLHSNNPRKYLIKSALTSMNGYACCNKELQQLETLIDDYFRQLDELEKTPNQ
;
A
#
# COMPACT_ATOMS: atom_id res chain seq x y z
N MET A 1 -5.41 -23.69 3.89
CA MET A 1 -4.17 -23.56 3.05
C MET A 1 -3.60 -22.15 3.09
N TYR A 2 -4.41 -21.11 2.98
CA TYR A 2 -4.03 -19.68 3.02
C TYR A 2 -3.29 -19.32 4.33
N ASN A 3 -3.80 -19.75 5.47
CA ASN A 3 -3.22 -19.46 6.79
C ASN A 3 -1.79 -20.00 6.97
N ARG A 4 -1.44 -21.16 6.38
CA ARG A 4 -0.10 -21.75 6.49
C ARG A 4 0.95 -20.97 5.67
N LYS A 5 0.60 -20.51 4.45
CA LYS A 5 1.48 -19.67 3.63
C LYS A 5 1.79 -18.36 4.33
N GLN A 6 0.77 -17.71 4.92
CA GLN A 6 0.94 -16.47 5.69
C GLN A 6 1.82 -16.65 6.93
N ASN A 7 1.72 -17.80 7.61
CA ASN A 7 2.61 -18.13 8.72
C ASN A 7 4.07 -18.21 8.29
N VAL A 8 4.36 -18.86 7.15
CA VAL A 8 5.72 -18.93 6.61
C VAL A 8 6.25 -17.52 6.28
N ILE A 9 5.43 -16.66 5.69
CA ILE A 9 5.77 -15.26 5.41
C ILE A 9 6.18 -14.53 6.70
N LYS A 10 5.38 -14.64 7.78
CA LYS A 10 5.67 -13.99 9.07
C LYS A 10 6.97 -14.51 9.71
N MET A 11 7.19 -15.81 9.69
CA MET A 11 8.38 -16.43 10.27
C MET A 11 9.65 -16.06 9.48
N ALA A 12 9.58 -16.09 8.15
CA ALA A 12 10.68 -15.66 7.31
C ALA A 12 10.98 -14.16 7.45
N GLN A 13 9.95 -13.33 7.58
CA GLN A 13 10.11 -11.91 7.88
C GLN A 13 10.89 -11.68 9.16
N GLN A 14 10.59 -12.43 10.23
CA GLN A 14 11.32 -12.34 11.48
C GLN A 14 12.79 -12.72 11.31
N LEU A 15 13.09 -13.80 10.59
CA LEU A 15 14.46 -14.19 10.27
C LEU A 15 15.22 -13.11 9.47
N PHE A 16 14.57 -12.50 8.47
CA PHE A 16 15.20 -11.45 7.69
C PHE A 16 15.44 -10.18 8.53
N ILE A 17 14.60 -9.90 9.52
CA ILE A 17 14.82 -8.81 10.48
C ILE A 17 16.00 -9.14 11.41
N GLU A 18 16.14 -10.37 11.88
CA GLU A 18 17.17 -10.76 12.85
C GLU A 18 18.53 -10.96 12.19
N LYS A 19 18.59 -11.83 11.16
CA LYS A 19 19.84 -12.24 10.51
C LYS A 19 20.21 -11.41 9.27
N GLY A 20 19.26 -10.70 8.65
CA GLY A 20 19.38 -10.11 7.32
C GLY A 20 18.93 -11.06 6.21
N TYR A 21 18.58 -10.50 5.05
CA TYR A 21 18.09 -11.27 3.91
C TYR A 21 19.20 -12.17 3.32
N GLN A 22 20.38 -11.62 3.07
CA GLN A 22 21.48 -12.36 2.45
C GLN A 22 21.96 -13.54 3.33
N ALA A 23 22.08 -13.30 4.64
CA ALA A 23 22.58 -14.29 5.59
C ALA A 23 21.57 -15.40 5.93
N THR A 24 20.29 -15.24 5.57
CA THR A 24 19.25 -16.26 5.82
C THR A 24 19.20 -17.25 4.66
N SER A 25 19.42 -18.53 4.93
CA SER A 25 19.28 -19.63 3.97
C SER A 25 17.82 -20.14 3.89
N ILE A 26 17.49 -20.87 2.81
CA ILE A 26 16.19 -21.59 2.75
C ILE A 26 16.11 -22.61 3.89
N GLN A 27 17.20 -23.28 4.26
CA GLN A 27 17.21 -24.23 5.37
C GLN A 27 16.84 -23.54 6.70
N ASP A 28 17.39 -22.36 6.99
CA ASP A 28 16.97 -21.58 8.18
C ASP A 28 15.46 -21.34 8.21
N ILE A 29 14.86 -21.02 7.05
CA ILE A 29 13.44 -20.78 6.93
C ILE A 29 12.65 -22.07 7.18
N LEU A 30 13.06 -23.19 6.63
CA LEU A 30 12.42 -24.50 6.85
C LEU A 30 12.44 -24.88 8.33
N ASP A 31 13.61 -24.77 8.96
CA ASP A 31 13.80 -25.15 10.38
C ASP A 31 12.99 -24.24 11.29
N TYR A 32 13.00 -22.93 11.04
CA TYR A 32 12.27 -21.95 11.86
C TYR A 32 10.75 -22.05 11.69
N SER A 33 10.27 -22.34 10.47
CA SER A 33 8.84 -22.43 10.17
C SER A 33 8.23 -23.82 10.35
N GLY A 34 9.06 -24.85 10.58
CA GLY A 34 8.61 -26.23 10.77
C GLY A 34 7.98 -26.84 9.53
N ILE A 35 8.36 -26.39 8.32
CA ILE A 35 7.82 -26.90 7.06
C ILE A 35 8.86 -27.72 6.29
N SER A 36 8.39 -28.67 5.48
CA SER A 36 9.25 -29.43 4.59
C SER A 36 9.72 -28.59 3.39
N LYS A 37 10.86 -28.99 2.80
CA LYS A 37 11.36 -28.40 1.56
C LYS A 37 10.33 -28.43 0.42
N GLY A 38 9.59 -29.55 0.28
CA GLY A 38 8.50 -29.66 -0.69
C GLY A 38 7.36 -28.67 -0.44
N THR A 39 6.98 -28.47 0.83
CA THR A 39 5.97 -27.48 1.21
C THR A 39 6.41 -26.06 0.89
N PHE A 40 7.68 -25.72 1.12
CA PHE A 40 8.24 -24.42 0.77
C PHE A 40 8.11 -24.14 -0.73
N TYR A 41 8.59 -25.07 -1.57
CA TYR A 41 8.55 -24.88 -3.03
C TYR A 41 7.16 -24.94 -3.63
N ASN A 42 6.17 -25.49 -2.91
CA ASN A 42 4.76 -25.36 -3.29
C ASN A 42 4.20 -23.94 -3.03
N TYR A 43 4.81 -23.18 -2.12
CA TYR A 43 4.39 -21.83 -1.80
C TYR A 43 5.19 -20.76 -2.52
N PHE A 44 6.49 -20.97 -2.71
CA PHE A 44 7.44 -20.00 -3.23
C PHE A 44 8.47 -20.71 -4.11
N ALA A 45 8.63 -20.29 -5.35
CA ALA A 45 9.63 -20.86 -6.26
C ALA A 45 11.06 -20.54 -5.79
N SER A 46 11.26 -19.48 -4.98
CA SER A 46 12.58 -19.05 -4.51
C SER A 46 12.49 -18.24 -3.21
N LYS A 47 13.67 -18.01 -2.58
CA LYS A 47 13.81 -17.06 -1.47
C LYS A 47 13.43 -15.63 -1.90
N ASN A 48 13.67 -15.27 -3.15
CA ASN A 48 13.31 -13.98 -3.73
C ASN A 48 11.79 -13.82 -3.81
N GLU A 49 11.06 -14.84 -4.29
CA GLU A 49 9.59 -14.79 -4.32
C GLU A 49 9.00 -14.67 -2.91
N LEU A 50 9.58 -15.35 -1.93
CA LEU A 50 9.20 -15.17 -0.53
C LEU A 50 9.44 -13.74 -0.05
N LEU A 51 10.60 -13.13 -0.36
CA LEU A 51 10.89 -11.73 -0.01
C LEU A 51 9.87 -10.78 -0.66
N ILE A 52 9.55 -10.97 -1.94
CA ILE A 52 8.49 -10.21 -2.63
C ILE A 52 7.15 -10.39 -1.91
N GLY A 53 6.81 -11.61 -1.47
CA GLY A 53 5.61 -11.89 -0.67
C GLY A 53 5.58 -11.15 0.67
N ILE A 54 6.72 -11.07 1.37
CA ILE A 54 6.87 -10.30 2.60
C ILE A 54 6.64 -8.81 2.34
N TYR A 55 7.30 -8.24 1.33
CA TYR A 55 7.10 -6.83 0.96
C TYR A 55 5.64 -6.52 0.64
N LYS A 56 4.98 -7.35 -0.19
CA LYS A 56 3.57 -7.19 -0.53
C LYS A 56 2.68 -7.22 0.72
N SER A 57 2.93 -8.14 1.65
CA SER A 57 2.18 -8.25 2.91
C SER A 57 2.34 -7.01 3.78
N VAL A 58 3.58 -6.52 3.97
CA VAL A 58 3.87 -5.32 4.76
C VAL A 58 3.24 -4.08 4.16
N TYR A 59 3.39 -3.88 2.85
CA TYR A 59 2.84 -2.70 2.18
C TYR A 59 1.31 -2.73 2.08
N LYS A 60 0.70 -3.91 1.87
CA LYS A 60 -0.76 -4.06 1.91
C LYS A 60 -1.32 -3.62 3.26
N LYS A 61 -0.72 -4.09 4.36
CA LYS A 61 -1.12 -3.70 5.71
C LYS A 61 -0.94 -2.20 5.95
N LEU A 62 0.22 -1.65 5.59
CA LEU A 62 0.49 -0.22 5.70
C LEU A 62 -0.52 0.63 4.91
N GLU A 63 -0.89 0.19 3.73
CA GLU A 63 -1.88 0.87 2.89
C GLU A 63 -3.26 0.87 3.53
N GLN A 64 -3.70 -0.26 4.08
CA GLN A 64 -4.96 -0.37 4.82
C GLN A 64 -4.97 0.60 6.01
N GLU A 65 -3.95 0.55 6.86
CA GLU A 65 -3.83 1.41 8.05
C GLU A 65 -3.80 2.91 7.67
N ARG A 66 -3.09 3.30 6.59
CA ARG A 66 -3.08 4.70 6.11
C ARG A 66 -4.45 5.17 5.62
N ASN A 67 -5.19 4.30 4.93
CA ASN A 67 -6.51 4.63 4.42
C ASN A 67 -7.56 4.70 5.55
N GLU A 68 -7.41 3.87 6.59
CA GLU A 68 -8.26 3.95 7.79
C GLU A 68 -8.14 5.31 8.50
N LEU A 69 -6.96 5.94 8.47
CA LEU A 69 -6.77 7.29 9.00
C LEU A 69 -7.57 8.37 8.25
N LEU A 70 -7.94 8.13 6.99
CA LEU A 70 -8.71 9.08 6.18
C LEU A 70 -10.22 8.95 6.37
N ILE A 71 -10.71 7.86 6.98
CA ILE A 71 -12.15 7.61 7.08
C ILE A 71 -12.81 8.69 7.95
N GLY A 72 -13.70 9.49 7.34
CA GLY A 72 -14.41 10.58 8.00
C GLY A 72 -13.54 11.78 8.35
N GLN A 73 -12.37 11.90 7.73
CA GLN A 73 -11.47 13.04 7.87
C GLN A 73 -11.39 13.82 6.56
N ASP A 74 -10.95 15.08 6.64
CA ASP A 74 -10.65 15.89 5.47
C ASP A 74 -9.34 15.37 4.82
N PRO A 75 -9.36 14.95 3.54
CA PRO A 75 -8.15 14.54 2.84
C PRO A 75 -7.08 15.62 2.76
N ALA A 76 -7.46 16.91 2.85
CA ALA A 76 -6.52 18.03 2.85
C ALA A 76 -5.83 18.27 4.20
N ASP A 77 -6.25 17.57 5.27
CA ASP A 77 -5.68 17.75 6.60
C ASP A 77 -4.22 17.27 6.66
N LEU A 78 -3.30 18.22 6.91
CA LEU A 78 -1.86 17.97 7.05
C LEU A 78 -1.53 17.08 8.27
N GLU A 79 -2.32 17.13 9.34
CA GLU A 79 -2.09 16.28 10.51
C GLU A 79 -2.36 14.81 10.19
N ILE A 80 -3.36 14.52 9.37
CA ILE A 80 -3.60 13.14 8.88
C ILE A 80 -2.43 12.69 7.99
N PHE A 81 -1.97 13.55 7.09
CA PHE A 81 -0.82 13.24 6.25
C PHE A 81 0.46 12.98 7.06
N ILE A 82 0.72 13.79 8.10
CA ILE A 82 1.84 13.59 9.03
C ILE A 82 1.74 12.21 9.70
N LYS A 83 0.57 11.84 10.21
CA LYS A 83 0.35 10.52 10.83
C LYS A 83 0.59 9.38 9.85
N GLN A 84 0.15 9.51 8.59
CA GLN A 84 0.39 8.53 7.55
C GLN A 84 1.89 8.33 7.26
N LEU A 85 2.65 9.43 7.21
CA LEU A 85 4.11 9.39 7.03
C LEU A 85 4.83 8.79 8.24
N GLU A 86 4.44 9.16 9.46
CA GLU A 86 4.98 8.60 10.70
C GLU A 86 4.80 7.07 10.72
N MET A 87 3.59 6.60 10.42
CA MET A 87 3.26 5.19 10.33
C MET A 87 4.15 4.47 9.30
N GLN A 88 4.34 5.06 8.12
CA GLN A 88 5.23 4.52 7.09
C GLN A 88 6.67 4.42 7.56
N MET A 89 7.21 5.46 8.20
CA MET A 89 8.59 5.46 8.70
C MET A 89 8.78 4.44 9.82
N ILE A 90 7.82 4.31 10.73
CA ILE A 90 7.81 3.28 11.79
C ILE A 90 7.78 1.88 11.19
N THR A 91 6.92 1.64 10.21
CA THR A 91 6.80 0.35 9.51
C THR A 91 8.10 -0.01 8.77
N ASN A 92 8.69 0.94 8.04
CA ASN A 92 9.96 0.74 7.36
C ASN A 92 11.08 0.39 8.34
N ARG A 93 11.15 1.07 9.49
CA ARG A 93 12.14 0.81 10.53
C ARG A 93 11.93 -0.55 11.18
N LYS A 94 10.71 -0.86 11.62
CA LYS A 94 10.34 -2.13 12.27
C LYS A 94 10.71 -3.34 11.43
N ASN A 95 10.51 -3.24 10.12
CA ASN A 95 10.74 -4.33 9.17
C ASN A 95 12.11 -4.27 8.49
N LYS A 96 13.01 -3.38 8.92
CA LYS A 96 14.33 -3.16 8.31
C LYS A 96 14.31 -3.03 6.77
N LEU A 97 13.23 -2.47 6.21
CA LEU A 97 13.02 -2.44 4.76
C LEU A 97 14.12 -1.67 4.02
N ILE A 98 14.71 -0.63 4.65
CA ILE A 98 15.81 0.14 4.06
C ILE A 98 17.07 -0.74 3.97
N THR A 99 17.41 -1.49 5.04
CA THR A 99 18.57 -2.39 5.04
C THR A 99 18.42 -3.49 3.99
N ILE A 100 17.24 -4.13 3.94
CA ILE A 100 16.94 -5.15 2.93
C ILE A 100 17.03 -4.55 1.51
N TYR A 101 16.55 -3.32 1.32
CA TYR A 101 16.70 -2.59 0.07
C TYR A 101 18.18 -2.44 -0.33
N GLU A 102 19.04 -2.00 0.60
CA GLU A 102 20.49 -1.84 0.36
C GLU A 102 21.12 -3.18 -0.03
N GLU A 103 20.79 -4.27 0.68
CA GLU A 103 21.26 -5.63 0.38
C GLU A 103 20.83 -6.07 -1.04
N VAL A 104 19.59 -5.83 -1.43
CA VAL A 104 19.06 -6.19 -2.76
C VAL A 104 19.73 -5.36 -3.85
N MET A 105 19.91 -4.06 -3.63
CA MET A 105 20.55 -3.17 -4.64
C MET A 105 22.02 -3.52 -4.86
N ALA A 106 22.70 -4.02 -3.82
CA ALA A 106 24.07 -4.55 -3.92
C ALA A 106 24.14 -5.94 -4.56
N SER A 107 23.05 -6.68 -4.63
CA SER A 107 22.99 -8.03 -5.24
C SER A 107 22.99 -7.95 -6.77
N ASN A 108 23.18 -9.09 -7.43
CA ASN A 108 23.05 -9.19 -8.90
C ASN A 108 21.64 -9.66 -9.34
N ASP A 109 20.65 -9.63 -8.46
CA ASP A 109 19.31 -10.10 -8.75
C ASP A 109 18.47 -9.02 -9.46
N SER A 110 18.25 -9.20 -10.75
CA SER A 110 17.51 -8.25 -11.59
C SER A 110 16.02 -8.22 -11.27
N GLU A 111 15.42 -9.35 -10.90
CA GLU A 111 13.98 -9.44 -10.57
C GLU A 111 13.66 -8.67 -9.29
N LEU A 112 14.46 -8.90 -8.24
CA LEU A 112 14.30 -8.15 -7.00
C LEU A 112 14.54 -6.65 -7.19
N LYS A 113 15.56 -6.26 -7.97
CA LYS A 113 15.82 -4.84 -8.29
C LYS A 113 14.63 -4.20 -8.99
N GLN A 114 14.07 -4.85 -10.01
CA GLN A 114 12.88 -4.35 -10.73
C GLN A 114 11.67 -4.23 -9.79
N PHE A 115 11.44 -5.25 -8.94
CA PHE A 115 10.35 -5.19 -7.96
C PHE A 115 10.50 -4.01 -7.00
N ILE A 116 11.70 -3.77 -6.47
CA ILE A 116 11.97 -2.66 -5.56
C ILE A 116 11.84 -1.31 -6.27
N GLN A 117 12.34 -1.18 -7.49
CA GLN A 117 12.17 0.05 -8.29
C GLN A 117 10.67 0.36 -8.51
N LYS A 118 9.87 -0.65 -8.87
CA LYS A 118 8.42 -0.50 -9.00
C LYS A 118 7.76 -0.09 -7.68
N SER A 119 8.21 -0.65 -6.56
CA SER A 119 7.70 -0.30 -5.22
C SER A 119 8.00 1.17 -4.87
N ARG A 120 9.19 1.68 -5.24
CA ARG A 120 9.55 3.11 -5.07
C ARG A 120 8.67 4.04 -5.91
N LEU A 121 8.42 3.67 -7.16
CA LEU A 121 7.52 4.43 -8.03
C LEU A 121 6.07 4.45 -7.49
N ASN A 122 5.60 3.34 -6.92
CA ASN A 122 4.29 3.31 -6.26
C ASN A 122 4.25 4.23 -5.01
N ALA A 123 5.34 4.29 -4.24
CA ALA A 123 5.44 5.22 -3.11
C ALA A 123 5.45 6.68 -3.57
N LEU A 124 6.17 7.01 -4.65
CA LEU A 124 6.16 8.34 -5.26
C LEU A 124 4.76 8.72 -5.77
N ARG A 125 4.09 7.79 -6.45
CA ARG A 125 2.71 7.99 -6.92
C ARG A 125 1.75 8.27 -5.76
N TRP A 126 1.87 7.53 -4.65
CA TRP A 126 1.06 7.78 -3.47
C TRP A 126 1.30 9.18 -2.92
N LEU A 127 2.54 9.65 -2.81
CA LEU A 127 2.86 11.02 -2.39
C LEU A 127 2.25 12.06 -3.33
N TYR A 128 2.43 11.89 -4.64
CA TYR A 128 1.88 12.78 -5.64
C TYR A 128 0.35 12.92 -5.53
N LEU A 129 -0.37 11.81 -5.37
CA LEU A 129 -1.82 11.83 -5.22
C LEU A 129 -2.25 12.49 -3.90
N ARG A 130 -1.54 12.20 -2.79
CA ARG A 130 -1.78 12.87 -1.53
C ARG A 130 -1.51 14.38 -1.61
N PHE A 131 -0.55 14.81 -2.42
CA PHE A 131 -0.29 16.23 -2.63
C PHE A 131 -1.42 16.90 -3.42
N ILE A 132 -2.03 16.22 -4.38
CA ILE A 132 -3.23 16.74 -5.05
C ILE A 132 -4.37 16.94 -4.04
N ASP A 133 -4.60 15.96 -3.15
CA ASP A 133 -5.63 16.07 -2.10
C ASP A 133 -5.39 17.27 -1.16
N ILE A 134 -4.12 17.55 -0.84
CA ILE A 134 -3.73 18.59 0.13
C ILE A 134 -3.65 19.96 -0.50
N PHE A 135 -3.07 20.09 -1.68
CA PHE A 135 -2.72 21.36 -2.30
C PHE A 135 -3.65 21.79 -3.45
N GLY A 136 -4.51 20.89 -3.91
CA GLY A 136 -5.49 21.14 -4.97
C GLY A 136 -5.01 20.79 -6.38
N GLU A 137 -5.98 20.68 -7.29
CA GLU A 137 -5.77 20.33 -8.71
C GLU A 137 -5.06 21.47 -9.50
N ASP A 138 -5.19 22.71 -9.08
CA ASP A 138 -4.55 23.88 -9.68
C ASP A 138 -3.00 23.80 -9.61
N LYS A 139 -2.45 23.23 -8.54
CA LYS A 139 -1.02 23.02 -8.35
C LYS A 139 -0.49 21.69 -8.92
N LYS A 140 -1.38 20.85 -9.41
CA LYS A 140 -1.07 19.50 -9.94
C LYS A 140 0.09 19.44 -10.92
N PRO A 141 0.32 20.40 -11.85
CA PRO A 141 1.46 20.35 -12.75
C PRO A 141 2.82 20.26 -12.02
N TYR A 142 2.94 20.89 -10.86
CA TYR A 142 4.19 21.03 -10.09
C TYR A 142 4.39 19.95 -9.03
N LEU A 143 3.32 19.22 -8.66
CA LEU A 143 3.32 18.32 -7.50
C LEU A 143 4.17 17.07 -7.70
N LEU A 144 4.48 16.66 -8.94
CA LEU A 144 5.39 15.53 -9.17
C LEU A 144 6.82 15.90 -8.77
N ASP A 145 7.30 17.06 -9.15
CA ASP A 145 8.63 17.56 -8.77
C ASP A 145 8.72 17.75 -7.25
N CYS A 146 7.69 18.36 -6.66
CA CYS A 146 7.60 18.49 -5.20
C CYS A 146 7.61 17.15 -4.48
N ALA A 147 6.96 16.11 -5.02
CA ALA A 147 6.94 14.78 -4.42
C ALA A 147 8.32 14.10 -4.46
N ILE A 148 9.06 14.27 -5.56
CA ILE A 148 10.43 13.77 -5.70
C ILE A 148 11.37 14.48 -4.72
N MET A 149 11.33 15.82 -4.66
CA MET A 149 12.13 16.62 -3.73
C MET A 149 11.80 16.27 -2.28
N PHE A 150 10.51 16.18 -1.94
CA PHE A 150 10.08 15.84 -0.60
C PHE A 150 10.54 14.45 -0.17
N GLN A 151 10.48 13.45 -1.07
CA GLN A 151 10.96 12.10 -0.78
C GLN A 151 12.46 12.11 -0.40
N GLY A 152 13.28 12.89 -1.11
CA GLY A 152 14.69 13.09 -0.79
C GLY A 152 14.89 13.79 0.56
N ILE A 153 14.18 14.89 0.80
CA ILE A 153 14.22 15.65 2.05
C ILE A 153 13.88 14.73 3.23
N LEU A 154 12.76 14.01 3.16
CA LEU A 154 12.29 13.14 4.25
C LEU A 154 13.29 12.01 4.51
N GLN A 155 13.74 11.31 3.47
CA GLN A 155 14.66 10.18 3.60
C GLN A 155 15.97 10.61 4.28
N HIS A 156 16.60 11.69 3.82
CA HIS A 156 17.88 12.15 4.37
C HIS A 156 17.73 12.73 5.78
N ASN A 157 16.68 13.50 6.05
CA ASN A 157 16.47 14.02 7.40
C ASN A 157 16.25 12.91 8.42
N VAL A 158 15.45 11.87 8.10
CA VAL A 158 15.29 10.70 8.95
C VAL A 158 16.62 9.97 9.15
N GLN A 159 17.42 9.78 8.10
CA GLN A 159 18.70 9.09 8.18
C GLN A 159 19.72 9.85 9.06
N TYR A 160 19.88 11.17 8.85
CA TYR A 160 20.85 11.97 9.61
C TYR A 160 20.39 12.26 11.04
N ASN A 161 19.08 12.46 11.26
CA ASN A 161 18.55 12.61 12.60
C ASN A 161 18.80 11.34 13.44
N ARG A 162 18.66 10.15 12.86
CA ARG A 162 19.02 8.89 13.52
C ARG A 162 20.51 8.79 13.89
N ARG A 163 21.41 9.33 13.05
CA ARG A 163 22.85 9.38 13.37
C ARG A 163 23.17 10.34 14.49
N ALA A 164 22.45 11.47 14.57
CA ALA A 164 22.65 12.48 15.58
C ALA A 164 22.16 12.04 16.97
N HIS A 165 21.07 11.26 17.03
CA HIS A 165 20.42 10.84 18.27
C HIS A 165 20.55 9.33 18.46
N LYS A 166 21.51 8.89 19.29
CA LYS A 166 21.86 7.46 19.49
C LYS A 166 20.76 6.60 20.13
N THR A 167 19.79 7.18 20.82
CA THR A 167 18.73 6.47 21.54
C THR A 167 17.40 7.23 21.48
N GLY A 168 16.29 6.52 21.20
CA GLY A 168 14.94 7.02 21.43
C GLY A 168 14.40 8.04 20.42
N GLU A 169 14.87 7.99 19.19
CA GLU A 169 14.43 8.91 18.14
C GLU A 169 12.91 8.94 17.97
N LYS A 170 12.31 10.10 18.21
CA LYS A 170 10.92 10.38 17.85
C LYS A 170 10.86 10.79 16.37
N ILE A 171 10.26 9.97 15.55
CA ILE A 171 10.10 10.22 14.10
C ILE A 171 9.18 11.43 13.84
N GLY A 172 8.19 11.66 14.70
CA GLY A 172 7.21 12.72 14.56
C GLY A 172 7.79 14.13 14.33
N PRO A 173 8.72 14.61 15.16
CA PRO A 173 9.32 15.93 14.95
C PRO A 173 10.02 16.08 13.60
N VAL A 174 10.69 15.01 13.10
CA VAL A 174 11.36 15.02 11.79
C VAL A 174 10.35 15.11 10.66
N VAL A 175 9.27 14.31 10.73
CA VAL A 175 8.20 14.34 9.73
C VAL A 175 7.53 15.71 9.70
N ARG A 176 7.17 16.28 10.86
CA ARG A 176 6.57 17.62 10.96
C ARG A 176 7.47 18.70 10.37
N TYR A 177 8.78 18.65 10.66
CA TYR A 177 9.75 19.56 10.08
C TYR A 177 9.77 19.46 8.55
N CYS A 178 9.82 18.23 8.01
CA CYS A 178 9.82 18.01 6.55
C CYS A 178 8.51 18.48 5.89
N VAL A 179 7.36 18.20 6.50
CA VAL A 179 6.05 18.65 5.98
C VAL A 179 5.94 20.18 6.00
N ALA A 180 6.43 20.84 7.04
CA ALA A 180 6.48 22.32 7.06
C ALA A 180 7.37 22.91 5.95
N ARG A 181 8.42 22.19 5.50
CA ARG A 181 9.24 22.60 4.32
C ARG A 181 8.52 22.30 3.01
N LEU A 182 7.79 21.15 2.94
CA LEU A 182 6.98 20.81 1.79
C LEU A 182 5.97 21.89 1.44
N VAL A 183 5.22 22.42 2.42
CA VAL A 183 4.22 23.46 2.19
C VAL A 183 4.86 24.67 1.50
N LYS A 184 5.98 25.18 2.04
CA LYS A 184 6.70 26.31 1.44
C LYS A 184 7.26 26.02 0.06
N MET A 185 7.76 24.80 -0.15
CA MET A 185 8.29 24.37 -1.43
C MET A 185 7.20 24.32 -2.51
N VAL A 186 6.01 23.81 -2.16
CA VAL A 186 4.87 23.77 -3.11
C VAL A 186 4.40 25.18 -3.47
N GLU A 187 4.35 26.10 -2.50
CA GLU A 187 4.01 27.51 -2.74
C GLU A 187 5.02 28.13 -3.70
N GLU A 188 6.31 28.06 -3.39
CA GLU A 188 7.38 28.65 -4.19
C GLU A 188 7.41 28.09 -5.60
N VAL A 189 7.42 26.75 -5.79
CA VAL A 189 7.47 26.12 -7.11
C VAL A 189 6.22 26.44 -7.95
N SER A 190 5.04 26.51 -7.32
CA SER A 190 3.82 26.87 -8.04
C SER A 190 3.74 28.35 -8.43
N GLU A 191 4.34 29.25 -7.64
CA GLU A 191 4.43 30.69 -7.95
C GLU A 191 5.46 30.99 -9.02
N SER A 192 6.61 30.31 -9.00
CA SER A 192 7.63 30.47 -10.04
C SER A 192 7.20 29.89 -11.40
N GLY A 193 6.29 28.90 -11.38
CA GLY A 193 5.84 28.19 -12.57
C GLY A 193 6.86 27.21 -13.14
N ASP A 194 7.94 26.94 -12.40
CA ASP A 194 9.00 26.04 -12.83
C ASP A 194 8.55 24.57 -12.74
N GLN A 195 8.63 23.86 -13.85
CA GLN A 195 8.28 22.45 -13.95
C GLN A 195 9.42 21.69 -14.65
N LEU A 196 9.96 20.67 -13.97
CA LEU A 196 10.99 19.79 -14.52
C LEU A 196 10.39 18.54 -15.18
N LEU A 197 9.40 17.94 -14.56
CA LEU A 197 8.80 16.67 -14.97
C LEU A 197 7.28 16.79 -15.13
N GLU A 198 6.78 16.39 -16.28
CA GLU A 198 5.35 16.32 -16.52
C GLU A 198 4.71 15.16 -15.69
N PRO A 199 3.58 15.40 -15.01
CA PRO A 199 2.88 14.36 -14.26
C PRO A 199 2.50 13.12 -15.08
N ALA A 200 2.30 13.26 -16.39
CA ALA A 200 2.03 12.14 -17.31
C ALA A 200 3.16 11.09 -17.33
N LEU A 201 4.37 11.44 -16.90
CA LEU A 201 5.48 10.48 -16.78
C LEU A 201 5.21 9.38 -15.76
N LEU A 202 4.46 9.65 -14.69
CA LEU A 202 4.07 8.61 -13.74
C LEU A 202 3.26 7.48 -14.38
N GLU A 203 2.38 7.80 -15.33
CA GLU A 203 1.62 6.79 -16.06
C GLU A 203 2.52 5.96 -17.00
N LYS A 204 3.56 6.59 -17.58
CA LYS A 204 4.55 5.89 -18.42
C LYS A 204 5.44 4.97 -17.57
N TRP A 205 5.83 5.39 -16.36
CA TRP A 205 6.65 4.61 -15.45
C TRP A 205 5.87 3.47 -14.78
N LEU A 206 4.55 3.63 -14.63
CA LEU A 206 3.64 2.65 -14.00
C LEU A 206 2.42 2.37 -14.89
N PRO A 207 2.61 1.76 -16.07
CA PRO A 207 1.55 1.58 -17.08
C PRO A 207 0.33 0.79 -16.60
N ASN A 208 0.47 -0.03 -15.55
CA ASN A 208 -0.61 -0.82 -14.97
C ASN A 208 -1.37 -0.12 -13.81
N GLY A 209 -1.10 1.15 -13.59
CA GLY A 209 -1.71 1.96 -12.55
C GLY A 209 -2.80 2.89 -13.08
N SER A 210 -3.77 2.41 -13.87
CA SER A 210 -4.76 3.26 -14.53
C SER A 210 -5.50 4.20 -13.55
N ARG A 211 -5.80 5.43 -14.00
CA ARG A 211 -6.61 6.43 -13.26
C ARG A 211 -7.93 5.85 -12.75
N ASN A 212 -8.53 4.92 -13.49
CA ASN A 212 -9.76 4.22 -13.09
C ASN A 212 -9.58 3.37 -11.82
N LYS A 213 -8.40 2.76 -11.61
CA LYS A 213 -8.14 1.98 -10.40
C LYS A 213 -7.95 2.84 -9.16
N GLN A 214 -7.52 4.10 -9.29
CA GLN A 214 -7.29 4.97 -8.12
C GLN A 214 -8.60 5.48 -7.53
N GLY A 215 -9.50 6.01 -8.34
CA GLY A 215 -10.82 6.44 -7.85
C GLY A 215 -11.66 5.27 -7.32
N LEU A 216 -11.54 4.09 -7.95
CA LEU A 216 -12.10 2.85 -7.42
C LEU A 216 -11.50 2.52 -6.05
N LYS A 217 -10.19 2.61 -5.93
CA LYS A 217 -9.44 2.27 -4.72
C LYS A 217 -9.84 3.14 -3.54
N GLU A 218 -9.91 4.44 -3.72
CA GLU A 218 -10.32 5.39 -2.67
C GLU A 218 -11.76 5.15 -2.20
N LYS A 219 -12.69 5.00 -3.15
CA LYS A 219 -14.09 4.68 -2.85
C LYS A 219 -14.21 3.31 -2.15
N LEU A 220 -13.48 2.31 -2.64
CA LEU A 220 -13.48 0.97 -2.07
C LEU A 220 -12.95 0.96 -0.64
N PHE A 221 -11.85 1.68 -0.35
CA PHE A 221 -11.30 1.78 1.00
C PHE A 221 -12.23 2.54 1.94
N HIS A 222 -12.81 3.65 1.48
CA HIS A 222 -13.78 4.41 2.27
C HIS A 222 -14.99 3.53 2.66
N LEU A 223 -15.61 2.87 1.67
CA LEU A 223 -16.76 1.98 1.91
C LEU A 223 -16.40 0.80 2.81
N SER A 224 -15.28 0.14 2.53
CA SER A 224 -14.83 -1.00 3.34
C SER A 224 -14.50 -0.61 4.77
N GLY A 225 -13.89 0.56 4.98
CA GLY A 225 -13.62 1.07 6.33
C GLY A 225 -14.89 1.40 7.10
N THR A 226 -15.92 1.95 6.42
CA THR A 226 -17.22 2.23 7.03
C THR A 226 -17.95 0.93 7.37
N ILE A 227 -17.94 -0.06 6.47
CA ILE A 227 -18.52 -1.40 6.70
C ILE A 227 -17.82 -2.07 7.88
N ARG A 228 -16.48 -2.09 7.94
CA ARG A 228 -15.71 -2.66 9.08
C ARG A 228 -16.13 -2.03 10.41
N LYS A 229 -16.21 -0.70 10.49
CA LYS A 229 -16.64 0.01 11.69
C LYS A 229 -18.08 -0.34 12.10
N SER A 230 -18.98 -0.52 11.14
CA SER A 230 -20.37 -0.88 11.38
C SER A 230 -20.51 -2.33 11.84
N VAL A 231 -19.74 -3.26 11.26
CA VAL A 231 -19.70 -4.68 11.66
C VAL A 231 -19.15 -4.81 13.09
N SER A 232 -18.01 -4.19 13.42
CA SER A 232 -17.40 -4.27 14.77
C SER A 232 -18.20 -3.54 15.86
N LYS A 233 -19.15 -2.66 15.52
CA LYS A 233 -20.04 -2.03 16.49
C LYS A 233 -21.29 -2.86 16.82
N ASN A 234 -21.72 -3.71 15.90
CA ASN A 234 -22.83 -4.60 16.13
C ASN A 234 -22.33 -5.86 16.86
N LYS A 235 -22.80 -6.10 18.07
CA LYS A 235 -22.54 -7.30 18.87
C LYS A 235 -23.26 -8.53 18.26
N SER A 236 -22.92 -8.92 17.03
CA SER A 236 -23.26 -10.22 16.47
C SER A 236 -22.25 -11.27 16.95
N SER A 237 -22.51 -12.55 16.69
CA SER A 237 -21.57 -13.62 17.08
C SER A 237 -20.18 -13.36 16.50
N ASP A 238 -19.11 -13.66 17.25
CA ASP A 238 -17.72 -13.49 16.80
C ASP A 238 -17.46 -14.16 15.44
N ASP A 239 -18.08 -15.32 15.17
CA ASP A 239 -17.98 -16.06 13.90
C ASP A 239 -18.57 -15.28 12.71
N ASP A 240 -19.67 -14.55 12.92
CA ASP A 240 -20.29 -13.75 11.84
C ASP A 240 -19.48 -12.51 11.53
N GLU A 241 -18.86 -11.89 12.52
CA GLU A 241 -17.95 -10.74 12.34
C GLU A 241 -16.72 -11.17 11.54
N GLU A 242 -16.03 -12.24 11.94
CA GLU A 242 -14.84 -12.76 11.25
C GLU A 242 -15.15 -13.11 9.78
N LYS A 243 -16.26 -13.80 9.53
CA LYS A 243 -16.72 -14.15 8.18
C LYS A 243 -16.92 -12.92 7.29
N HIS A 244 -17.56 -11.86 7.79
CA HIS A 244 -17.81 -10.65 7.00
C HIS A 244 -16.53 -9.86 6.72
N LEU A 245 -15.63 -9.81 7.69
CA LEU A 245 -14.32 -9.17 7.50
C LEU A 245 -13.46 -9.93 6.47
N GLU A 246 -13.50 -11.25 6.47
CA GLU A 246 -12.79 -12.10 5.50
C GLU A 246 -13.36 -11.91 4.07
N LEU A 247 -14.68 -11.88 3.92
CA LEU A 247 -15.34 -11.62 2.62
C LEU A 247 -15.01 -10.23 2.09
N LEU A 248 -15.01 -9.22 2.95
CA LEU A 248 -14.68 -7.85 2.57
C LEU A 248 -13.20 -7.73 2.15
N GLU A 249 -12.31 -8.40 2.86
CA GLU A 249 -10.88 -8.48 2.52
C GLU A 249 -10.67 -9.18 1.18
N PHE A 250 -11.40 -10.28 0.93
CA PHE A 250 -11.37 -10.97 -0.36
C PHE A 250 -11.80 -10.05 -1.51
N ILE A 251 -12.91 -9.30 -1.36
CA ILE A 251 -13.40 -8.36 -2.38
C ILE A 251 -12.35 -7.28 -2.66
N GLN A 252 -11.77 -6.70 -1.61
CA GLN A 252 -10.71 -5.69 -1.75
C GLN A 252 -9.48 -6.25 -2.48
N ASP A 253 -9.02 -7.41 -2.08
CA ASP A 253 -7.82 -8.04 -2.63
C ASP A 253 -7.99 -8.37 -4.11
N GLU A 254 -9.15 -8.91 -4.46
CA GLU A 254 -9.48 -9.29 -5.84
C GLU A 254 -9.58 -8.06 -6.76
N LEU A 255 -10.22 -6.99 -6.31
CA LEU A 255 -10.37 -5.76 -7.10
C LEU A 255 -9.06 -4.96 -7.24
N LEU A 256 -8.24 -4.91 -6.20
CA LEU A 256 -7.06 -4.04 -6.16
C LEU A 256 -5.78 -4.72 -6.64
N HIS A 257 -5.62 -6.00 -6.38
CA HIS A 257 -4.36 -6.70 -6.55
C HIS A 257 -4.39 -7.81 -7.60
N SER A 258 -5.59 -8.27 -8.03
CA SER A 258 -5.70 -9.24 -9.12
C SER A 258 -5.49 -8.57 -10.47
N ASN A 259 -4.73 -9.22 -11.35
CA ASN A 259 -4.61 -8.79 -12.75
C ASN A 259 -5.88 -9.07 -13.56
N ASN A 260 -6.66 -10.07 -13.14
CA ASN A 260 -7.94 -10.45 -13.75
C ASN A 260 -8.96 -10.74 -12.64
N PRO A 261 -9.66 -9.71 -12.11
CA PRO A 261 -10.60 -9.86 -11.01
C PRO A 261 -11.76 -10.79 -11.36
N ARG A 262 -12.02 -11.76 -10.50
CA ARG A 262 -13.04 -12.82 -10.72
C ARG A 262 -14.44 -12.32 -10.39
N LYS A 263 -15.10 -11.69 -11.38
CA LYS A 263 -16.42 -11.03 -11.26
C LYS A 263 -17.45 -11.84 -10.46
N TYR A 264 -17.61 -13.11 -10.78
CA TYR A 264 -18.64 -13.95 -10.15
C TYR A 264 -18.32 -14.31 -8.70
N LEU A 265 -17.04 -14.47 -8.35
CA LEU A 265 -16.64 -14.72 -6.96
C LEU A 265 -16.82 -13.48 -6.10
N ILE A 266 -16.48 -12.31 -6.63
CA ILE A 266 -16.72 -11.02 -5.96
C ILE A 266 -18.22 -10.83 -5.70
N LYS A 267 -19.07 -11.06 -6.70
CA LYS A 267 -20.53 -10.95 -6.53
C LYS A 267 -21.10 -11.97 -5.54
N SER A 268 -20.59 -13.20 -5.53
CA SER A 268 -21.00 -14.21 -4.54
C SER A 268 -20.58 -13.82 -3.12
N ALA A 269 -19.38 -13.28 -2.94
CA ALA A 269 -18.91 -12.77 -1.65
C ALA A 269 -19.80 -11.62 -1.18
N LEU A 270 -20.12 -10.66 -2.05
CA LEU A 270 -21.00 -9.54 -1.73
C LEU A 270 -22.42 -10.02 -1.36
N THR A 271 -22.99 -10.97 -2.12
CA THR A 271 -24.31 -11.56 -1.83
C THR A 271 -24.31 -12.26 -0.46
N SER A 272 -23.20 -12.90 -0.09
CA SER A 272 -23.05 -13.56 1.23
C SER A 272 -22.95 -12.56 2.39
N MET A 273 -22.65 -11.28 2.09
CA MET A 273 -22.68 -10.18 3.07
C MET A 273 -24.06 -9.51 3.14
N ASN A 274 -24.97 -9.71 2.18
CA ASN A 274 -26.31 -9.18 2.19
C ASN A 274 -27.13 -9.87 3.29
N GLY A 275 -27.72 -9.11 4.19
CA GLY A 275 -28.45 -9.60 5.36
C GLY A 275 -27.99 -8.93 6.66
N TYR A 276 -26.88 -8.21 6.61
CA TYR A 276 -26.39 -7.40 7.72
C TYR A 276 -27.10 -6.04 7.73
N ALA A 277 -28.15 -5.92 8.51
CA ALA A 277 -29.00 -4.72 8.56
C ALA A 277 -28.26 -3.42 8.92
N CYS A 278 -27.09 -3.53 9.57
CA CYS A 278 -26.33 -2.36 10.04
C CYS A 278 -25.53 -1.63 8.95
N CYS A 279 -25.33 -2.21 7.76
CA CYS A 279 -24.51 -1.62 6.70
C CYS A 279 -25.12 -1.78 5.29
N ASN A 280 -26.44 -1.96 5.21
CA ASN A 280 -27.13 -2.14 3.92
C ASN A 280 -26.87 -1.03 2.91
N LYS A 281 -26.78 0.23 3.35
CA LYS A 281 -26.52 1.37 2.47
C LYS A 281 -25.10 1.30 1.89
N GLU A 282 -24.12 1.01 2.71
CA GLU A 282 -22.72 0.88 2.31
C GLU A 282 -22.49 -0.32 1.42
N LEU A 283 -23.18 -1.45 1.68
CA LEU A 283 -23.15 -2.63 0.82
C LEU A 283 -23.75 -2.36 -0.57
N GLN A 284 -24.87 -1.63 -0.66
CA GLN A 284 -25.43 -1.20 -1.93
C GLN A 284 -24.49 -0.26 -2.71
N GLN A 285 -23.81 0.66 -2.02
CA GLN A 285 -22.80 1.52 -2.64
C GLN A 285 -21.60 0.72 -3.14
N LEU A 286 -21.17 -0.30 -2.37
CA LEU A 286 -20.10 -1.21 -2.77
C LEU A 286 -20.51 -2.02 -4.00
N GLU A 287 -21.74 -2.52 -4.06
CA GLU A 287 -22.28 -3.23 -5.22
C GLU A 287 -22.28 -2.36 -6.48
N THR A 288 -22.77 -1.13 -6.35
CA THR A 288 -22.75 -0.14 -7.45
C THR A 288 -21.32 0.12 -7.94
N LEU A 289 -20.38 0.30 -7.02
CA LEU A 289 -18.96 0.52 -7.34
C LEU A 289 -18.35 -0.67 -8.09
N ILE A 290 -18.68 -1.89 -7.69
CA ILE A 290 -18.23 -3.13 -8.34
C ILE A 290 -18.81 -3.25 -9.74
N ASP A 291 -20.10 -2.99 -9.91
CA ASP A 291 -20.76 -3.06 -11.22
C ASP A 291 -20.22 -2.01 -12.19
N ASP A 292 -19.99 -0.80 -11.76
CA ASP A 292 -19.37 0.25 -12.57
C ASP A 292 -17.94 -0.13 -12.99
N TYR A 293 -17.17 -0.72 -12.09
CA TYR A 293 -15.82 -1.18 -12.40
C TYR A 293 -15.81 -2.26 -13.49
N PHE A 294 -16.68 -3.27 -13.39
CA PHE A 294 -16.74 -4.32 -14.41
C PHE A 294 -17.33 -3.83 -15.73
N ARG A 295 -18.26 -2.89 -15.71
CA ARG A 295 -18.75 -2.23 -16.93
C ARG A 295 -17.63 -1.53 -17.69
N GLN A 296 -16.80 -0.76 -16.98
CA GLN A 296 -15.66 -0.08 -17.58
C GLN A 296 -14.61 -1.05 -18.13
N LEU A 297 -14.38 -2.20 -17.49
CA LEU A 297 -13.50 -3.24 -18.02
C LEU A 297 -14.06 -3.86 -19.31
N ASP A 298 -15.35 -4.20 -19.32
CA ASP A 298 -16.04 -4.76 -20.49
C ASP A 298 -16.04 -3.79 -21.69
N GLU A 299 -16.05 -2.47 -21.46
CA GLU A 299 -15.94 -1.41 -22.47
C GLU A 299 -14.52 -1.29 -23.04
N LEU A 300 -13.50 -1.38 -22.20
CA LEU A 300 -12.09 -1.33 -22.62
C LEU A 300 -11.69 -2.55 -23.45
N GLU A 301 -12.25 -3.72 -23.17
CA GLU A 301 -12.00 -4.93 -23.97
C GLU A 301 -12.69 -4.90 -25.36
N LYS A 302 -13.71 -4.07 -25.53
CA LYS A 302 -14.46 -3.91 -26.79
C LYS A 302 -13.85 -2.88 -27.74
N THR A 303 -12.93 -2.04 -27.29
CA THR A 303 -12.17 -1.10 -28.13
C THR A 303 -10.83 -1.72 -28.51
N PRO A 304 -10.68 -2.32 -29.73
CA PRO A 304 -9.39 -2.81 -30.18
C PRO A 304 -8.45 -1.62 -30.38
N ASN A 305 -7.21 -1.77 -29.94
CA ASN A 305 -6.12 -0.82 -30.18
C ASN A 305 -6.13 -0.36 -31.66
N GLN A 306 -6.44 0.92 -31.88
CA GLN A 306 -6.09 1.63 -33.10
C GLN A 306 -4.70 2.21 -32.97
#